data_b3ef3386129598a1da24a45d1458a2f2
#
_entry.id   b3ef3386129598a1da24a45d1458a2f2
#
_cell.length_a   1.000
_cell.length_b   1.000
_cell.length_c   1.000
_cell.angle_alpha   90.00
_cell.angle_beta   90.00
_cell.angle_gamma   90.00
#
_symmetry.space_group_name_H-M   'P 1'
#
loop_
_entity.id
_entity.type
_entity.pdbx_description
1 polymer ?
#
loop_
_entity_poly.entity_id
_entity_poly.type
_entity_poly.pdbx_seq_one_letter_code
_entity_poly.pdbx_strand_id
1 'polypeptide(L)'
;MKNSMRYVFIIQGEGRGHLTQAMTMERLLLAAGHEVPLMLVGKSPARKLPAFFSEGVKAEVQQFESVNFVPSSNNRKPDYAKTGLYNFFNLSAYLPSVRTIVKRLKDIRPDVVVNFYDLIGTNAFNLSRVDAPLVCVGHQFLFTHKGFSFPAFGYEGHVALNMLSEAVAFRSSRMLALSFRKMPDEGKLHVVPPLLRSEVLELHPQPGDYIHGYLLNAGFSKDVMEWHAKHPEIPLHFFWDRADEAPVKVIDDTLSFHYLNDHEFLEKMAGCRAYASTAGFESICEAMYLGKPLLMVPSHIEQKCNAYDACECWPDKTRPACTADRFDLDLLLNFTENGFVPASDFPDWVRSASSIFLKELTEF
;
A
#
# COMPACT_ATOMS: atom_id res chain seq x y z
N MET A 1 -24.22 22.36 -5.17
CA MET A 1 -23.12 21.39 -5.43
C MET A 1 -23.34 20.81 -6.82
N LYS A 2 -22.28 20.59 -7.63
CA LYS A 2 -22.40 19.87 -8.90
C LYS A 2 -22.96 18.47 -8.64
N ASN A 3 -23.97 18.03 -9.37
CA ASN A 3 -24.54 16.68 -9.22
C ASN A 3 -23.55 15.56 -9.60
N SER A 4 -22.57 15.85 -10.46
CA SER A 4 -21.46 14.94 -10.84
C SER A 4 -20.16 15.73 -10.94
N MET A 5 -19.08 15.20 -10.40
CA MET A 5 -17.73 15.77 -10.45
C MET A 5 -16.80 14.84 -11.25
N ARG A 6 -15.80 15.43 -11.92
CA ARG A 6 -14.78 14.71 -12.67
C ARG A 6 -13.48 14.69 -11.90
N TYR A 7 -12.97 13.49 -11.67
CA TYR A 7 -11.71 13.24 -10.96
C TYR A 7 -10.64 12.75 -11.93
N VAL A 8 -9.42 13.24 -11.79
CA VAL A 8 -8.24 12.64 -12.43
C VAL A 8 -7.34 12.09 -11.33
N PHE A 9 -6.94 10.84 -11.48
CA PHE A 9 -6.00 10.20 -10.55
C PHE A 9 -4.59 10.23 -11.09
N ILE A 10 -3.63 10.50 -10.20
CA ILE A 10 -2.20 10.36 -10.43
C ILE A 10 -1.69 9.36 -9.41
N ILE A 11 -1.04 8.29 -9.85
CA ILE A 11 -0.80 7.12 -9.01
C ILE A 11 0.67 6.72 -9.10
N GLN A 12 1.34 6.58 -7.96
CA GLN A 12 2.64 5.93 -7.89
C GLN A 12 2.47 4.41 -8.09
N GLY A 13 2.91 3.88 -9.23
CA GLY A 13 2.59 2.52 -9.70
C GLY A 13 3.67 1.47 -9.45
N GLU A 14 4.75 1.77 -8.71
CA GLU A 14 5.80 0.77 -8.42
C GLU A 14 5.34 -0.29 -7.42
N GLY A 15 4.46 0.08 -6.47
CA GLY A 15 3.81 -0.82 -5.52
C GLY A 15 2.37 -1.13 -5.90
N ARG A 16 1.85 -2.27 -5.43
CA ARG A 16 0.44 -2.64 -5.67
C ARG A 16 -0.55 -1.87 -4.80
N GLY A 17 -0.15 -1.43 -3.60
CA GLY A 17 -1.04 -0.77 -2.64
C GLY A 17 -1.74 0.46 -3.20
N HIS A 18 -1.00 1.42 -3.77
CA HIS A 18 -1.61 2.62 -4.37
C HIS A 18 -2.51 2.32 -5.56
N LEU A 19 -2.19 1.28 -6.34
CA LEU A 19 -3.05 0.81 -7.43
C LEU A 19 -4.38 0.28 -6.88
N THR A 20 -4.35 -0.55 -5.85
CA THR A 20 -5.54 -1.09 -5.18
C THR A 20 -6.39 0.01 -4.55
N GLN A 21 -5.76 0.98 -3.88
CA GLN A 21 -6.45 2.16 -3.33
C GLN A 21 -7.16 2.97 -4.42
N ALA A 22 -6.48 3.22 -5.55
CA ALA A 22 -7.06 3.96 -6.67
C ALA A 22 -8.25 3.23 -7.31
N MET A 23 -8.16 1.90 -7.49
CA MET A 23 -9.28 1.08 -7.99
C MET A 23 -10.49 1.15 -7.06
N THR A 24 -10.26 1.02 -5.75
CA THR A 24 -11.34 1.06 -4.75
C THR A 24 -11.98 2.45 -4.72
N MET A 25 -11.17 3.50 -4.81
CA MET A 25 -11.67 4.89 -4.86
C MET A 25 -12.45 5.17 -6.14
N GLU A 26 -12.00 4.65 -7.29
CA GLU A 26 -12.76 4.76 -8.54
C GLU A 26 -14.15 4.16 -8.39
N ARG A 27 -14.23 2.91 -7.90
CA ARG A 27 -15.50 2.20 -7.68
C ARG A 27 -16.43 3.01 -6.77
N LEU A 28 -15.88 3.57 -5.68
CA LEU A 28 -16.61 4.41 -4.73
C LEU A 28 -17.18 5.67 -5.40
N LEU A 29 -16.37 6.40 -6.15
CA LEU A 29 -16.78 7.63 -6.82
C LEU A 29 -17.80 7.36 -7.93
N LEU A 30 -17.62 6.31 -8.73
CA LEU A 30 -18.57 5.91 -9.77
C LEU A 30 -19.93 5.51 -9.16
N ALA A 31 -19.92 4.78 -8.05
CA ALA A 31 -21.14 4.40 -7.33
C ALA A 31 -21.88 5.63 -6.76
N ALA A 32 -21.15 6.69 -6.41
CA ALA A 32 -21.71 7.97 -5.98
C ALA A 32 -22.15 8.89 -7.14
N GLY A 33 -22.05 8.45 -8.40
CA GLY A 33 -22.49 9.21 -9.58
C GLY A 33 -21.45 10.22 -10.10
N HIS A 34 -20.20 10.10 -9.70
CA HIS A 34 -19.07 10.90 -10.18
C HIS A 34 -18.36 10.22 -11.37
N GLU A 35 -17.42 10.90 -12.00
CA GLU A 35 -16.65 10.42 -13.14
C GLU A 35 -15.16 10.37 -12.82
N VAL A 36 -14.49 9.29 -13.25
CA VAL A 36 -13.03 9.17 -13.24
C VAL A 36 -12.57 8.89 -14.68
N PRO A 37 -12.44 9.92 -15.53
CA PRO A 37 -12.12 9.72 -16.94
C PRO A 37 -10.68 9.25 -17.18
N LEU A 38 -9.73 9.52 -16.27
CA LEU A 38 -8.31 9.24 -16.48
C LEU A 38 -7.60 8.88 -15.18
N MET A 39 -6.76 7.84 -15.28
CA MET A 39 -5.73 7.49 -14.31
C MET A 39 -4.34 7.58 -14.96
N LEU A 40 -3.50 8.45 -14.42
CA LEU A 40 -2.11 8.63 -14.81
C LEU A 40 -1.24 7.81 -13.85
N VAL A 41 -0.56 6.77 -14.35
CA VAL A 41 0.20 5.85 -13.50
C VAL A 41 1.70 6.02 -13.73
N GLY A 42 2.37 6.50 -12.69
CA GLY A 42 3.83 6.65 -12.66
C GLY A 42 4.51 5.31 -12.43
N LYS A 43 5.30 4.87 -13.39
CA LYS A 43 5.99 3.59 -13.32
C LYS A 43 7.28 3.62 -14.13
N SER A 44 8.27 2.81 -13.70
CA SER A 44 9.49 2.64 -14.49
C SER A 44 9.20 1.89 -15.80
N PRO A 45 9.91 2.20 -16.90
CA PRO A 45 9.71 1.55 -18.20
C PRO A 45 9.91 0.02 -18.16
N ALA A 46 10.71 -0.46 -17.20
CA ALA A 46 11.02 -1.88 -17.06
C ALA A 46 9.86 -2.71 -16.46
N ARG A 47 8.85 -2.09 -15.89
CA ARG A 47 7.75 -2.79 -15.21
C ARG A 47 6.43 -2.57 -15.94
N LYS A 48 5.74 -3.66 -16.24
CA LYS A 48 4.37 -3.64 -16.79
C LYS A 48 3.36 -3.37 -15.68
N LEU A 49 2.25 -2.74 -16.03
CA LEU A 49 1.11 -2.66 -15.11
C LEU A 49 0.56 -4.07 -14.88
N PRO A 50 0.20 -4.41 -13.64
CA PRO A 50 -0.47 -5.68 -13.37
C PRO A 50 -1.81 -5.75 -14.09
N ALA A 51 -2.15 -6.93 -14.64
CA ALA A 51 -3.40 -7.16 -15.37
C ALA A 51 -4.64 -6.84 -14.51
N PHE A 52 -4.60 -7.20 -13.23
CA PHE A 52 -5.70 -6.90 -12.31
C PHE A 52 -6.08 -5.41 -12.26
N PHE A 53 -5.10 -4.52 -12.42
CA PHE A 53 -5.36 -3.08 -12.42
C PHE A 53 -5.92 -2.63 -13.76
N SER A 54 -5.24 -2.96 -14.87
CA SER A 54 -5.66 -2.50 -16.20
C SER A 54 -7.01 -3.08 -16.64
N GLU A 55 -7.38 -4.26 -16.14
CA GLU A 55 -8.68 -4.90 -16.43
C GLU A 55 -9.75 -4.53 -15.39
N GLY A 56 -9.36 -4.10 -14.19
CA GLY A 56 -10.24 -3.83 -13.08
C GLY A 56 -10.77 -2.39 -12.96
N VAL A 57 -10.24 -1.44 -13.76
CA VAL A 57 -10.66 -0.03 -13.78
C VAL A 57 -11.47 0.31 -15.02
N LYS A 58 -12.34 1.33 -14.91
CA LYS A 58 -13.14 1.86 -16.03
C LYS A 58 -12.52 3.09 -16.68
N ALA A 59 -11.68 3.81 -15.93
CA ALA A 59 -10.96 4.98 -16.42
C ALA A 59 -9.98 4.62 -17.55
N GLU A 60 -9.72 5.56 -18.44
CA GLU A 60 -8.54 5.49 -19.31
C GLU A 60 -7.27 5.43 -18.46
N VAL A 61 -6.40 4.47 -18.73
CA VAL A 61 -5.12 4.34 -18.02
C VAL A 61 -3.98 4.77 -18.93
N GLN A 62 -3.21 5.76 -18.48
CA GLN A 62 -2.04 6.24 -19.20
C GLN A 62 -0.81 6.16 -18.28
N GLN A 63 0.22 5.43 -18.73
CA GLN A 63 1.50 5.33 -17.99
C GLN A 63 2.41 6.52 -18.30
N PHE A 64 3.20 6.91 -17.31
CA PHE A 64 4.29 7.86 -17.45
C PHE A 64 5.51 7.42 -16.61
N GLU A 65 6.69 7.90 -16.95
CA GLU A 65 7.90 7.59 -16.20
C GLU A 65 7.95 8.43 -14.92
N SER A 66 8.10 7.77 -13.77
CA SER A 66 8.17 8.39 -12.45
C SER A 66 9.39 7.92 -11.65
N VAL A 67 9.60 8.54 -10.50
CA VAL A 67 10.67 8.22 -9.56
C VAL A 67 10.58 6.77 -9.11
N ASN A 68 11.71 6.06 -9.11
CA ASN A 68 11.77 4.63 -8.79
C ASN A 68 12.82 4.33 -7.72
N PHE A 69 12.62 3.24 -6.96
CA PHE A 69 13.59 2.70 -6.03
C PHE A 69 14.46 1.63 -6.69
N VAL A 70 15.78 1.74 -6.49
CA VAL A 70 16.75 0.76 -6.99
C VAL A 70 16.97 -0.31 -5.90
N PRO A 71 16.82 -1.60 -6.22
CA PRO A 71 17.04 -2.67 -5.25
C PRO A 71 18.53 -2.82 -4.89
N SER A 72 18.80 -3.26 -3.66
CA SER A 72 20.14 -3.64 -3.21
C SER A 72 20.59 -4.97 -3.84
N SER A 73 21.89 -5.27 -3.74
CA SER A 73 22.50 -6.48 -4.33
C SER A 73 21.90 -7.81 -3.82
N ASN A 74 21.39 -7.85 -2.58
CA ASN A 74 20.74 -9.03 -2.01
C ASN A 74 19.24 -9.09 -2.25
N ASN A 75 18.68 -8.14 -3.00
CA ASN A 75 17.26 -8.02 -3.33
C ASN A 75 16.30 -8.09 -2.11
N ARG A 76 16.76 -7.65 -0.93
CA ARG A 76 15.95 -7.59 0.29
C ARG A 76 15.52 -6.17 0.66
N LYS A 77 16.33 -5.15 0.31
CA LYS A 77 16.11 -3.74 0.69
C LYS A 77 16.35 -2.83 -0.52
N PRO A 78 15.78 -1.60 -0.55
CA PRO A 78 16.19 -0.57 -1.50
C PRO A 78 17.62 -0.11 -1.19
N ASP A 79 18.36 0.26 -2.24
CA ASP A 79 19.63 0.97 -2.12
C ASP A 79 19.35 2.47 -2.27
N TYR A 80 19.25 3.18 -1.15
CA TYR A 80 18.87 4.60 -1.14
C TYR A 80 19.89 5.50 -1.82
N ALA A 81 21.19 5.21 -1.70
CA ALA A 81 22.23 5.99 -2.36
C ALA A 81 22.16 5.84 -3.89
N LYS A 82 22.04 4.61 -4.38
CA LYS A 82 21.85 4.35 -5.81
C LYS A 82 20.51 4.92 -6.30
N THR A 83 19.45 4.83 -5.49
CA THR A 83 18.15 5.41 -5.81
C THR A 83 18.25 6.92 -6.01
N GLY A 84 18.88 7.64 -5.09
CA GLY A 84 19.09 9.09 -5.21
C GLY A 84 19.89 9.46 -6.45
N LEU A 85 21.00 8.78 -6.68
CA LEU A 85 21.87 9.00 -7.84
C LEU A 85 21.15 8.69 -9.17
N TYR A 86 20.44 7.56 -9.23
CA TYR A 86 19.64 7.18 -10.40
C TYR A 86 18.61 8.25 -10.75
N ASN A 87 17.80 8.67 -9.80
CA ASN A 87 16.75 9.66 -10.04
C ASN A 87 17.33 11.05 -10.38
N PHE A 88 18.47 11.42 -9.77
CA PHE A 88 19.14 12.67 -10.10
C PHE A 88 19.62 12.69 -11.56
N PHE A 89 20.27 11.63 -12.03
CA PHE A 89 20.72 11.55 -13.43
C PHE A 89 19.56 11.40 -14.43
N ASN A 90 18.40 10.95 -13.98
CA ASN A 90 17.21 10.80 -14.83
C ASN A 90 16.23 11.97 -14.75
N LEU A 91 16.58 13.10 -14.14
CA LEU A 91 15.68 14.27 -14.05
C LEU A 91 15.18 14.75 -15.41
N SER A 92 16.02 14.71 -16.45
CA SER A 92 15.61 15.08 -17.82
C SER A 92 14.62 14.09 -18.45
N ALA A 93 14.66 12.82 -18.06
CA ALA A 93 13.74 11.77 -18.53
C ALA A 93 12.31 11.99 -18.00
N TYR A 94 12.15 12.71 -16.88
CA TYR A 94 10.82 13.02 -16.33
C TYR A 94 10.14 14.22 -17.00
N LEU A 95 10.85 15.04 -17.78
CA LEU A 95 10.26 16.20 -18.48
C LEU A 95 9.13 15.82 -19.47
N PRO A 96 9.24 14.76 -20.29
CA PRO A 96 8.14 14.28 -21.10
C PRO A 96 6.92 13.89 -20.28
N SER A 97 7.12 13.21 -19.15
CA SER A 97 6.07 12.82 -18.20
C SER A 97 5.34 14.05 -17.66
N VAL A 98 6.08 15.04 -17.18
CA VAL A 98 5.50 16.32 -16.71
C VAL A 98 4.67 16.99 -17.80
N ARG A 99 5.19 17.10 -19.03
CA ARG A 99 4.47 17.70 -20.17
C ARG A 99 3.18 16.95 -20.50
N THR A 100 3.24 15.62 -20.48
CA THR A 100 2.09 14.76 -20.71
C THR A 100 1.00 14.98 -19.66
N ILE A 101 1.36 14.93 -18.36
CA ILE A 101 0.42 15.15 -17.27
C ILE A 101 -0.20 16.54 -17.36
N VAL A 102 0.61 17.60 -17.56
CA VAL A 102 0.13 18.98 -17.72
C VAL A 102 -0.87 19.09 -18.85
N LYS A 103 -0.57 18.48 -20.01
CA LYS A 103 -1.48 18.50 -21.17
C LYS A 103 -2.80 17.81 -20.83
N ARG A 104 -2.75 16.58 -20.29
CA ARG A 104 -3.95 15.79 -19.95
C ARG A 104 -4.84 16.51 -18.94
N LEU A 105 -4.27 17.10 -17.89
CA LEU A 105 -5.03 17.89 -16.91
C LEU A 105 -5.72 19.09 -17.55
N LYS A 106 -5.06 19.81 -18.46
CA LYS A 106 -5.65 20.94 -19.18
C LYS A 106 -6.76 20.52 -20.14
N ASP A 107 -6.59 19.38 -20.81
CA ASP A 107 -7.58 18.85 -21.77
C ASP A 107 -8.86 18.39 -21.04
N ILE A 108 -8.71 17.68 -19.91
CA ILE A 108 -9.84 17.12 -19.15
C ILE A 108 -10.52 18.17 -18.28
N ARG A 109 -9.76 19.11 -17.70
CA ARG A 109 -10.24 20.11 -16.74
C ARG A 109 -11.01 19.44 -15.60
N PRO A 110 -10.33 18.63 -14.75
CA PRO A 110 -10.97 17.93 -13.66
C PRO A 110 -11.52 18.91 -12.61
N ASP A 111 -12.54 18.49 -11.88
CA ASP A 111 -13.03 19.20 -10.70
C ASP A 111 -12.16 18.94 -9.49
N VAL A 112 -11.50 17.75 -9.42
CA VAL A 112 -10.55 17.36 -8.36
C VAL A 112 -9.43 16.52 -8.98
N VAL A 113 -8.21 16.71 -8.51
CA VAL A 113 -7.08 15.79 -8.79
C VAL A 113 -6.74 15.04 -7.53
N VAL A 114 -6.71 13.71 -7.60
CA VAL A 114 -6.31 12.83 -6.50
C VAL A 114 -4.93 12.25 -6.79
N ASN A 115 -3.98 12.47 -5.89
CA ASN A 115 -2.62 11.97 -6.04
C ASN A 115 -2.31 10.88 -5.00
N PHE A 116 -2.10 9.67 -5.46
CA PHE A 116 -1.67 8.53 -4.66
C PHE A 116 -0.14 8.48 -4.60
N TYR A 117 0.43 9.40 -3.86
CA TYR A 117 1.84 9.52 -3.48
C TYR A 117 2.86 9.62 -4.62
N ASP A 118 2.52 10.21 -5.77
CA ASP A 118 3.45 10.42 -6.89
C ASP A 118 4.05 11.84 -6.90
N LEU A 119 5.38 11.95 -6.81
CA LEU A 119 6.11 13.21 -6.76
C LEU A 119 6.11 13.95 -8.12
N ILE A 120 6.26 13.22 -9.23
CA ILE A 120 6.25 13.82 -10.58
C ILE A 120 4.86 14.37 -10.88
N GLY A 121 3.82 13.64 -10.45
CA GLY A 121 2.42 14.06 -10.55
C GLY A 121 2.15 15.37 -9.81
N THR A 122 2.60 15.51 -8.57
CA THR A 122 2.47 16.77 -7.81
C THR A 122 3.13 17.94 -8.53
N ASN A 123 4.37 17.76 -9.01
CA ASN A 123 5.08 18.81 -9.72
C ASN A 123 4.36 19.20 -11.03
N ALA A 124 3.90 18.22 -11.80
CA ALA A 124 3.14 18.45 -13.02
C ALA A 124 1.80 19.15 -12.76
N PHE A 125 1.07 18.74 -11.72
CA PHE A 125 -0.16 19.42 -11.29
C PHE A 125 0.09 20.90 -11.01
N ASN A 126 1.09 21.22 -10.20
CA ASN A 126 1.43 22.60 -9.86
C ASN A 126 1.82 23.44 -11.10
N LEU A 127 2.50 22.83 -12.07
CA LEU A 127 2.85 23.48 -13.35
C LEU A 127 1.67 23.61 -14.29
N SER A 128 0.66 22.76 -14.19
CA SER A 128 -0.53 22.79 -15.05
C SER A 128 -1.38 24.02 -14.84
N ARG A 129 -1.40 24.56 -13.61
CA ARG A 129 -2.23 25.69 -13.19
C ARG A 129 -3.73 25.46 -13.45
N VAL A 130 -4.18 24.20 -13.40
CA VAL A 130 -5.62 23.91 -13.43
C VAL A 130 -6.28 24.41 -12.16
N ASP A 131 -7.48 24.93 -12.28
CA ASP A 131 -8.29 25.40 -11.16
C ASP A 131 -9.08 24.24 -10.57
N ALA A 132 -8.37 23.41 -9.80
CA ALA A 132 -8.91 22.25 -9.11
C ALA A 132 -8.14 22.01 -7.81
N PRO A 133 -8.77 21.53 -6.74
CA PRO A 133 -8.05 21.07 -5.56
C PRO A 133 -7.22 19.83 -5.87
N LEU A 134 -6.04 19.76 -5.24
CA LEU A 134 -5.19 18.57 -5.19
C LEU A 134 -5.40 17.87 -3.84
N VAL A 135 -5.88 16.64 -3.87
CA VAL A 135 -6.00 15.78 -2.70
C VAL A 135 -4.94 14.68 -2.77
N CYS A 136 -4.09 14.60 -1.78
CA CYS A 136 -3.05 13.58 -1.71
C CYS A 136 -3.50 12.45 -0.77
N VAL A 137 -3.35 11.20 -1.20
CA VAL A 137 -3.78 10.01 -0.44
C VAL A 137 -2.59 9.07 -0.23
N GLY A 138 -2.39 8.62 0.98
CA GLY A 138 -1.35 7.63 1.31
C GLY A 138 -1.12 7.48 2.80
N HIS A 139 -0.70 6.29 3.22
CA HIS A 139 -0.33 6.03 4.61
C HIS A 139 0.90 6.85 5.04
N GLN A 140 1.82 7.11 4.12
CA GLN A 140 3.06 7.85 4.38
C GLN A 140 2.82 9.27 4.90
N PHE A 141 1.67 9.87 4.61
CA PHE A 141 1.31 11.18 5.16
C PHE A 141 1.09 11.14 6.67
N LEU A 142 0.74 9.99 7.24
CA LEU A 142 0.60 9.81 8.69
C LEU A 142 1.92 10.04 9.42
N PHE A 143 3.06 9.82 8.77
CA PHE A 143 4.38 10.06 9.36
C PHE A 143 4.65 11.54 9.66
N THR A 144 3.90 12.47 9.03
CA THR A 144 4.00 13.91 9.32
C THR A 144 3.09 14.36 10.49
N HIS A 145 2.22 13.47 10.99
CA HIS A 145 1.32 13.76 12.12
C HIS A 145 2.11 13.84 13.42
N LYS A 146 1.86 14.87 14.24
CA LYS A 146 2.58 15.11 15.51
C LYS A 146 2.42 13.98 16.53
N GLY A 147 1.29 13.29 16.49
CA GLY A 147 1.00 12.14 17.34
C GLY A 147 1.52 10.81 16.78
N PHE A 148 2.23 10.79 15.65
CA PHE A 148 2.83 9.57 15.13
C PHE A 148 4.13 9.25 15.88
N SER A 149 4.23 8.02 16.39
CA SER A 149 5.44 7.52 17.04
C SER A 149 6.29 6.72 16.05
N PHE A 150 7.57 7.04 15.99
CA PHE A 150 8.51 6.34 15.12
C PHE A 150 9.26 5.24 15.86
N PRO A 151 9.60 4.12 15.18
CA PRO A 151 10.50 3.12 15.74
C PRO A 151 11.89 3.72 15.97
N ALA A 152 12.68 3.09 16.84
CA ALA A 152 14.07 3.49 17.12
C ALA A 152 14.99 3.18 15.92
N PHE A 153 15.01 4.05 14.92
CA PHE A 153 16.02 4.10 13.87
C PHE A 153 16.51 5.54 13.70
N GLY A 154 17.63 5.74 13.01
CA GLY A 154 18.30 7.04 12.97
C GLY A 154 17.39 8.20 12.55
N TYR A 155 17.57 9.34 13.21
CA TYR A 155 16.80 10.57 12.96
C TYR A 155 16.75 10.99 11.48
N GLU A 156 17.82 10.74 10.73
CA GLU A 156 17.90 11.01 9.28
C GLU A 156 16.78 10.31 8.47
N GLY A 157 16.38 9.11 8.88
CA GLY A 157 15.30 8.37 8.22
C GLY A 157 13.93 9.02 8.40
N HIS A 158 13.63 9.53 9.60
CA HIS A 158 12.38 10.26 9.86
C HIS A 158 12.31 11.53 9.03
N VAL A 159 13.39 12.30 9.01
CA VAL A 159 13.48 13.56 8.23
C VAL A 159 13.25 13.28 6.76
N ALA A 160 13.92 12.25 6.21
CA ALA A 160 13.79 11.90 4.79
C ALA A 160 12.36 11.51 4.40
N LEU A 161 11.68 10.68 5.24
CA LEU A 161 10.28 10.31 5.02
C LEU A 161 9.35 11.52 5.06
N ASN A 162 9.50 12.38 6.06
CA ASN A 162 8.66 13.57 6.21
C ASN A 162 8.90 14.56 5.07
N MET A 163 10.15 14.83 4.71
CA MET A 163 10.49 15.71 3.58
C MET A 163 9.90 15.21 2.26
N LEU A 164 9.95 13.89 2.01
CA LEU A 164 9.34 13.31 0.81
C LEU A 164 7.81 13.47 0.84
N SER A 165 7.17 13.18 1.96
CA SER A 165 5.71 13.32 2.11
C SER A 165 5.27 14.78 1.94
N GLU A 166 6.00 15.74 2.50
CA GLU A 166 5.75 17.16 2.31
C GLU A 166 5.94 17.60 0.85
N ALA A 167 6.98 17.09 0.17
CA ALA A 167 7.23 17.37 -1.25
C ALA A 167 6.12 16.82 -2.15
N VAL A 168 5.65 15.60 -1.88
CA VAL A 168 4.52 14.98 -2.59
C VAL A 168 3.22 15.73 -2.32
N ALA A 169 3.02 16.27 -1.13
CA ALA A 169 1.84 17.06 -0.78
C ALA A 169 2.02 18.58 -0.98
N PHE A 170 3.05 19.00 -1.73
CA PHE A 170 3.30 20.42 -1.96
C PHE A 170 2.11 21.10 -2.64
N ARG A 171 1.57 22.15 -2.00
CA ARG A 171 0.37 22.89 -2.43
C ARG A 171 -0.90 22.02 -2.57
N SER A 172 -0.96 20.87 -1.91
CA SER A 172 -2.22 20.13 -1.81
C SER A 172 -3.23 20.88 -0.96
N SER A 173 -4.51 20.74 -1.28
CA SER A 173 -5.63 21.24 -0.49
C SER A 173 -5.87 20.35 0.73
N ARG A 174 -5.68 19.03 0.58
CA ARG A 174 -5.81 18.01 1.64
C ARG A 174 -4.77 16.91 1.51
N MET A 175 -4.42 16.33 2.65
CA MET A 175 -3.63 15.12 2.78
C MET A 175 -4.48 14.09 3.53
N LEU A 176 -4.92 13.04 2.85
CA LEU A 176 -5.69 11.96 3.46
C LEU A 176 -4.70 10.87 3.92
N ALA A 177 -4.39 10.90 5.20
CA ALA A 177 -3.46 9.98 5.83
C ALA A 177 -4.19 8.69 6.22
N LEU A 178 -3.95 7.61 5.48
CA LEU A 178 -4.49 6.30 5.81
C LEU A 178 -3.90 5.82 7.14
N SER A 179 -4.73 5.36 8.07
CA SER A 179 -4.31 4.98 9.41
C SER A 179 -4.98 3.70 9.89
N PHE A 180 -4.23 2.88 10.64
CA PHE A 180 -4.80 1.72 11.32
C PHE A 180 -5.80 2.11 12.42
N ARG A 181 -5.74 3.32 12.94
CA ARG A 181 -6.59 3.82 14.04
C ARG A 181 -7.03 5.26 13.82
N LYS A 182 -8.07 5.64 14.53
CA LYS A 182 -8.52 7.04 14.56
C LYS A 182 -7.48 7.92 15.27
N MET A 183 -7.17 9.05 14.66
CA MET A 183 -6.36 10.12 15.25
C MET A 183 -7.00 11.46 14.89
N PRO A 184 -6.75 12.54 15.66
CA PRO A 184 -7.28 13.86 15.34
C PRO A 184 -6.67 14.40 14.03
N ASP A 185 -7.44 15.19 13.29
CA ASP A 185 -6.94 15.89 12.11
C ASP A 185 -5.99 17.03 12.50
N GLU A 186 -5.02 17.36 11.64
CA GLU A 186 -4.06 18.45 11.82
C GLU A 186 -4.00 19.36 10.58
N GLY A 187 -4.74 20.47 10.59
CA GLY A 187 -4.80 21.39 9.46
C GLY A 187 -5.31 20.73 8.19
N LYS A 188 -4.45 20.63 7.16
CA LYS A 188 -4.80 19.92 5.90
C LYS A 188 -4.59 18.40 5.95
N LEU A 189 -4.01 17.87 7.01
CA LEU A 189 -3.83 16.45 7.23
C LEU A 189 -5.07 15.89 7.92
N HIS A 190 -5.85 15.12 7.18
CA HIS A 190 -7.03 14.42 7.67
C HIS A 190 -6.72 12.93 7.81
N VAL A 191 -6.98 12.38 9.01
CA VAL A 191 -6.73 10.98 9.28
C VAL A 191 -7.95 10.15 8.86
N VAL A 192 -7.74 9.25 7.92
CA VAL A 192 -8.80 8.47 7.29
C VAL A 192 -8.54 6.96 7.44
N PRO A 193 -9.60 6.14 7.42
CA PRO A 193 -9.44 4.69 7.47
C PRO A 193 -8.74 4.15 6.22
N PRO A 194 -8.18 2.92 6.27
CA PRO A 194 -7.75 2.22 5.08
C PRO A 194 -8.90 2.04 4.09
N LEU A 195 -8.61 2.20 2.81
CA LEU A 195 -9.59 2.02 1.74
C LEU A 195 -9.44 0.61 1.15
N LEU A 196 -9.99 -0.38 1.84
CA LEU A 196 -9.91 -1.77 1.39
C LEU A 196 -10.85 -2.06 0.23
N ARG A 197 -10.43 -2.95 -0.66
CA ARG A 197 -11.24 -3.43 -1.78
C ARG A 197 -12.48 -4.20 -1.29
N SER A 198 -13.58 -4.10 -2.04
CA SER A 198 -14.86 -4.76 -1.72
C SER A 198 -14.71 -6.26 -1.51
N GLU A 199 -13.83 -6.89 -2.30
CA GLU A 199 -13.54 -8.32 -2.23
C GLU A 199 -13.09 -8.76 -0.83
N VAL A 200 -12.31 -7.94 -0.12
CA VAL A 200 -11.91 -8.21 1.29
C VAL A 200 -13.08 -8.06 2.25
N LEU A 201 -13.91 -7.02 2.02
CA LEU A 201 -15.03 -6.73 2.92
C LEU A 201 -16.12 -7.80 2.88
N GLU A 202 -16.20 -8.57 1.79
CA GLU A 202 -17.15 -9.65 1.57
C GLU A 202 -16.65 -11.02 2.06
N LEU A 203 -15.34 -11.14 2.37
CA LEU A 203 -14.76 -12.39 2.84
C LEU A 203 -15.17 -12.71 4.28
N HIS A 204 -15.39 -13.99 4.53
CA HIS A 204 -15.66 -14.52 5.85
C HIS A 204 -14.45 -15.33 6.33
N PRO A 205 -13.72 -14.87 7.36
CA PRO A 205 -12.54 -15.59 7.84
C PRO A 205 -12.92 -16.96 8.38
N GLN A 206 -12.14 -17.96 8.02
CA GLN A 206 -12.28 -19.35 8.49
C GLN A 206 -11.02 -19.75 9.27
N PRO A 207 -11.15 -20.58 10.31
CA PRO A 207 -9.99 -21.18 10.92
C PRO A 207 -9.38 -22.21 9.98
N GLY A 208 -8.12 -22.02 9.59
CA GLY A 208 -7.37 -22.95 8.77
C GLY A 208 -6.23 -23.62 9.52
N ASP A 209 -5.54 -24.52 8.85
CA ASP A 209 -4.40 -25.26 9.37
C ASP A 209 -3.05 -24.83 8.78
N TYR A 210 -3.06 -23.92 7.80
CA TYR A 210 -1.87 -23.45 7.09
C TYR A 210 -1.50 -22.01 7.44
N ILE A 211 -0.23 -21.68 7.23
CA ILE A 211 0.27 -20.29 7.24
C ILE A 211 0.25 -19.78 5.82
N HIS A 212 -0.39 -18.61 5.62
CA HIS A 212 -0.35 -17.84 4.40
C HIS A 212 0.75 -16.77 4.49
N GLY A 213 1.42 -16.46 3.38
CA GLY A 213 2.45 -15.42 3.42
C GLY A 213 2.62 -14.65 2.12
N TYR A 214 3.23 -13.45 2.23
CA TYR A 214 3.61 -12.62 1.10
C TYR A 214 5.05 -12.12 1.20
N LEU A 215 5.81 -12.36 0.14
CA LEU A 215 7.20 -11.92 0.01
C LEU A 215 7.30 -10.82 -1.06
N LEU A 216 7.42 -9.55 -0.63
CA LEU A 216 7.69 -8.45 -1.56
C LEU A 216 8.98 -8.69 -2.36
N ASN A 217 9.99 -9.25 -1.70
CA ASN A 217 11.28 -9.58 -2.27
C ASN A 217 11.56 -11.08 -2.14
N ALA A 218 11.83 -11.74 -3.24
CA ALA A 218 12.08 -13.19 -3.27
C ALA A 218 13.27 -13.66 -2.42
N GLY A 219 14.18 -12.75 -2.04
CA GLY A 219 15.31 -13.06 -1.15
C GLY A 219 14.92 -13.56 0.25
N PHE A 220 13.66 -13.38 0.65
CA PHE A 220 13.13 -13.93 1.90
C PHE A 220 12.64 -15.37 1.79
N SER A 221 12.50 -15.92 0.60
CA SER A 221 12.06 -17.32 0.41
C SER A 221 13.02 -18.32 1.06
N LYS A 222 14.30 -17.96 1.18
CA LYS A 222 15.29 -18.77 1.86
C LYS A 222 14.97 -18.96 3.35
N ASP A 223 14.55 -17.91 4.02
CA ASP A 223 14.17 -17.96 5.44
C ASP A 223 12.97 -18.92 5.64
N VAL A 224 11.98 -18.85 4.72
CA VAL A 224 10.80 -19.72 4.72
C VAL A 224 11.20 -21.20 4.50
N MET A 225 12.04 -21.47 3.50
CA MET A 225 12.52 -22.82 3.21
C MET A 225 13.39 -23.40 4.36
N GLU A 226 14.24 -22.59 4.98
CA GLU A 226 15.07 -23.00 6.13
C GLU A 226 14.21 -23.35 7.36
N TRP A 227 13.13 -22.61 7.57
CA TRP A 227 12.18 -22.91 8.64
C TRP A 227 11.39 -24.18 8.32
N HIS A 228 10.84 -24.28 7.11
CA HIS A 228 10.03 -25.43 6.66
C HIS A 228 10.81 -26.76 6.73
N ALA A 229 12.10 -26.76 6.41
CA ALA A 229 12.94 -27.95 6.52
C ALA A 229 12.98 -28.54 7.94
N LYS A 230 12.61 -27.75 8.97
CA LYS A 230 12.52 -28.20 10.38
C LYS A 230 11.09 -28.53 10.81
N HIS A 231 10.12 -28.05 10.05
CA HIS A 231 8.68 -28.17 10.33
C HIS A 231 7.90 -28.60 9.07
N PRO A 232 8.26 -29.76 8.46
CA PRO A 232 7.67 -30.17 7.19
C PRO A 232 6.18 -30.55 7.30
N GLU A 233 5.66 -30.73 8.51
CA GLU A 233 4.26 -31.06 8.79
C GLU A 233 3.32 -29.85 8.72
N ILE A 234 3.85 -28.60 8.70
CA ILE A 234 3.03 -27.39 8.72
C ILE A 234 2.85 -26.86 7.29
N PRO A 235 1.61 -26.80 6.77
CA PRO A 235 1.38 -26.32 5.41
C PRO A 235 1.65 -24.81 5.28
N LEU A 236 2.37 -24.43 4.23
CA LEU A 236 2.76 -23.06 3.90
C LEU A 236 2.37 -22.70 2.46
N HIS A 237 1.62 -21.62 2.31
CA HIS A 237 1.30 -21.03 1.00
C HIS A 237 1.82 -19.60 0.95
N PHE A 238 2.97 -19.40 0.29
CA PHE A 238 3.58 -18.08 0.14
C PHE A 238 3.36 -17.51 -1.25
N PHE A 239 3.09 -16.22 -1.34
CA PHE A 239 2.96 -15.49 -2.58
C PHE A 239 4.16 -14.57 -2.81
N TRP A 240 4.56 -14.43 -4.08
CA TRP A 240 5.65 -13.55 -4.52
C TRP A 240 5.38 -12.96 -5.90
N ASP A 241 6.13 -11.94 -6.28
CA ASP A 241 6.01 -11.32 -7.61
C ASP A 241 7.18 -11.80 -8.50
N ARG A 242 7.26 -13.12 -8.76
CA ARG A 242 8.26 -13.76 -9.63
C ARG A 242 7.63 -14.32 -10.89
N ALA A 243 7.53 -13.43 -11.92
CA ALA A 243 7.02 -13.83 -13.24
C ALA A 243 7.95 -14.75 -14.03
N ASP A 244 9.20 -14.94 -13.58
CA ASP A 244 10.20 -15.86 -14.17
C ASP A 244 10.07 -17.30 -13.64
N GLU A 245 9.23 -17.54 -12.64
CA GLU A 245 8.94 -18.86 -12.09
C GLU A 245 7.57 -19.39 -12.59
N ALA A 246 7.30 -20.67 -12.34
CA ALA A 246 5.96 -21.23 -12.59
C ALA A 246 4.89 -20.51 -11.76
N PRO A 247 3.63 -20.42 -12.25
CA PRO A 247 2.53 -19.82 -11.51
C PRO A 247 2.38 -20.38 -10.08
N VAL A 248 2.60 -21.68 -9.90
CA VAL A 248 2.74 -22.34 -8.61
C VAL A 248 4.02 -23.15 -8.62
N LYS A 249 4.95 -22.80 -7.75
CA LYS A 249 6.18 -23.54 -7.51
C LYS A 249 6.01 -24.41 -6.27
N VAL A 250 5.70 -25.67 -6.47
CA VAL A 250 5.61 -26.68 -5.41
C VAL A 250 7.02 -27.08 -5.00
N ILE A 251 7.34 -26.98 -3.71
CA ILE A 251 8.59 -27.45 -3.13
C ILE A 251 8.41 -28.90 -2.66
N ASP A 252 7.32 -29.16 -1.90
CA ASP A 252 6.87 -30.48 -1.46
C ASP A 252 5.34 -30.45 -1.18
N ASP A 253 4.82 -31.46 -0.50
CA ASP A 253 3.39 -31.63 -0.24
C ASP A 253 2.82 -30.54 0.68
N THR A 254 3.67 -29.80 1.41
CA THR A 254 3.27 -28.82 2.43
C THR A 254 3.82 -27.41 2.19
N LEU A 255 4.75 -27.19 1.23
CA LEU A 255 5.26 -25.87 0.88
C LEU A 255 5.07 -25.54 -0.59
N SER A 256 4.40 -24.46 -0.87
CA SER A 256 4.25 -23.89 -2.22
C SER A 256 4.45 -22.38 -2.26
N PHE A 257 5.06 -21.90 -3.37
CA PHE A 257 5.16 -20.48 -3.70
C PHE A 257 4.28 -20.19 -4.90
N HIS A 258 3.42 -19.18 -4.81
CA HIS A 258 2.46 -18.81 -5.83
C HIS A 258 2.84 -17.47 -6.46
N TYR A 259 2.72 -17.35 -7.80
CA TYR A 259 2.72 -16.03 -8.42
C TYR A 259 1.49 -15.26 -7.95
N LEU A 260 1.66 -13.99 -7.62
CA LEU A 260 0.62 -13.20 -6.97
C LEU A 260 -0.62 -13.06 -7.87
N ASN A 261 -1.70 -13.73 -7.46
CA ASN A 261 -3.05 -13.64 -7.98
C ASN A 261 -3.96 -13.07 -6.90
N ASP A 262 -4.63 -11.97 -7.18
CA ASP A 262 -5.35 -11.24 -6.16
C ASP A 262 -6.52 -12.02 -5.53
N HIS A 263 -7.24 -12.80 -6.32
CA HIS A 263 -8.37 -13.60 -5.83
C HIS A 263 -7.87 -14.74 -4.93
N GLU A 264 -6.95 -15.56 -5.42
CA GLU A 264 -6.38 -16.68 -4.67
C GLU A 264 -5.67 -16.20 -3.40
N PHE A 265 -4.95 -15.07 -3.49
CA PHE A 265 -4.28 -14.45 -2.35
C PHE A 265 -5.25 -14.13 -1.20
N LEU A 266 -6.39 -13.52 -1.53
CA LEU A 266 -7.40 -13.15 -0.54
C LEU A 266 -8.14 -14.36 0.03
N GLU A 267 -8.47 -15.34 -0.79
CA GLU A 267 -9.08 -16.60 -0.32
C GLU A 267 -8.15 -17.35 0.64
N LYS A 268 -6.85 -17.44 0.29
CA LYS A 268 -5.84 -18.03 1.17
C LYS A 268 -5.67 -17.23 2.45
N MET A 269 -5.75 -15.89 2.41
CA MET A 269 -5.70 -15.07 3.61
C MET A 269 -6.93 -15.30 4.51
N ALA A 270 -8.12 -15.36 3.93
CA ALA A 270 -9.34 -15.62 4.71
C ALA A 270 -9.35 -17.00 5.37
N GLY A 271 -8.80 -18.02 4.69
CA GLY A 271 -8.75 -19.40 5.16
C GLY A 271 -7.53 -19.78 6.00
N CYS A 272 -6.54 -18.91 6.21
CA CYS A 272 -5.32 -19.28 6.92
C CYS A 272 -5.49 -19.27 8.45
N ARG A 273 -4.59 -20.00 9.13
CA ARG A 273 -4.41 -19.93 10.60
C ARG A 273 -3.74 -18.63 11.02
N ALA A 274 -2.72 -18.20 10.26
CA ALA A 274 -1.94 -17.00 10.53
C ALA A 274 -1.32 -16.48 9.22
N TYR A 275 -0.96 -15.19 9.19
CA TYR A 275 -0.40 -14.52 8.03
C TYR A 275 1.01 -13.98 8.32
N ALA A 276 1.93 -14.11 7.38
CA ALA A 276 3.28 -13.57 7.47
C ALA A 276 3.63 -12.72 6.24
N SER A 277 4.13 -11.50 6.43
CA SER A 277 4.32 -10.57 5.33
C SER A 277 5.49 -9.61 5.55
N THR A 278 5.97 -9.01 4.47
CA THR A 278 6.97 -7.92 4.48
C THR A 278 6.35 -6.55 4.82
N ALA A 279 5.43 -6.48 5.75
CA ALA A 279 4.90 -5.24 6.34
C ALA A 279 4.41 -4.16 5.33
N GLY A 280 3.82 -4.56 4.20
CA GLY A 280 3.11 -3.65 3.30
C GLY A 280 1.78 -3.20 3.92
N PHE A 281 1.47 -1.89 3.87
CA PHE A 281 0.31 -1.33 4.56
C PHE A 281 -1.02 -2.03 4.20
N GLU A 282 -1.30 -2.24 2.91
CA GLU A 282 -2.55 -2.85 2.46
C GLU A 282 -2.74 -4.27 3.01
N SER A 283 -1.74 -5.13 2.89
CA SER A 283 -1.85 -6.52 3.35
C SER A 283 -1.94 -6.64 4.88
N ILE A 284 -1.35 -5.69 5.62
CA ILE A 284 -1.55 -5.57 7.08
C ILE A 284 -3.02 -5.24 7.36
N CYS A 285 -3.59 -4.26 6.67
CA CYS A 285 -4.99 -3.87 6.84
C CYS A 285 -5.95 -5.02 6.49
N GLU A 286 -5.69 -5.74 5.41
CA GLU A 286 -6.49 -6.91 5.00
C GLU A 286 -6.46 -8.01 6.06
N ALA A 287 -5.26 -8.36 6.56
CA ALA A 287 -5.11 -9.37 7.62
C ALA A 287 -5.79 -8.95 8.93
N MET A 288 -5.64 -7.69 9.34
CA MET A 288 -6.28 -7.15 10.55
C MET A 288 -7.81 -7.11 10.41
N TYR A 289 -8.35 -6.72 9.24
CA TYR A 289 -9.79 -6.73 8.97
C TYR A 289 -10.38 -8.14 9.07
N LEU A 290 -9.65 -9.14 8.56
CA LEU A 290 -10.01 -10.56 8.63
C LEU A 290 -9.70 -11.19 10.00
N GLY A 291 -9.16 -10.44 10.96
CA GLY A 291 -8.84 -10.93 12.29
C GLY A 291 -7.77 -12.01 12.30
N LYS A 292 -6.79 -11.94 11.40
CA LYS A 292 -5.70 -12.92 11.30
C LYS A 292 -4.48 -12.51 12.13
N PRO A 293 -3.93 -13.42 12.94
CA PRO A 293 -2.63 -13.20 13.58
C PRO A 293 -1.56 -12.91 12.52
N LEU A 294 -0.76 -11.86 12.73
CA LEU A 294 0.13 -11.32 11.71
C LEU A 294 1.57 -11.24 12.20
N LEU A 295 2.52 -11.83 11.44
CA LEU A 295 3.95 -11.57 11.54
C LEU A 295 4.37 -10.57 10.45
N MET A 296 5.03 -9.50 10.86
CA MET A 296 5.60 -8.50 9.96
C MET A 296 7.12 -8.57 9.94
N VAL A 297 7.68 -8.63 8.72
CA VAL A 297 9.14 -8.67 8.48
C VAL A 297 9.51 -7.46 7.60
N PRO A 298 9.73 -6.27 8.17
CA PRO A 298 9.93 -5.05 7.41
C PRO A 298 11.25 -5.06 6.65
N SER A 299 11.21 -4.76 5.35
CA SER A 299 12.37 -4.73 4.47
C SER A 299 13.01 -3.34 4.34
N HIS A 300 12.28 -2.26 4.59
CA HIS A 300 12.74 -0.88 4.48
C HIS A 300 12.07 0.03 5.52
N ILE A 301 12.48 1.30 5.54
CA ILE A 301 12.14 2.25 6.60
C ILE A 301 10.63 2.49 6.73
N GLU A 302 9.92 2.64 5.62
CA GLU A 302 8.45 2.79 5.63
C GLU A 302 7.78 1.57 6.26
N GLN A 303 8.19 0.36 5.84
CA GLN A 303 7.66 -0.88 6.41
C GLN A 303 8.00 -1.06 7.90
N LYS A 304 9.11 -0.50 8.37
CA LYS A 304 9.41 -0.43 9.81
C LYS A 304 8.43 0.48 10.55
N CYS A 305 8.06 1.61 9.94
CA CYS A 305 7.03 2.49 10.50
C CYS A 305 5.66 1.78 10.53
N ASN A 306 5.29 1.08 9.45
CA ASN A 306 4.03 0.31 9.39
C ASN A 306 3.99 -0.76 10.47
N ALA A 307 5.07 -1.54 10.59
CA ALA A 307 5.17 -2.59 11.60
C ALA A 307 5.10 -2.04 13.03
N TYR A 308 5.80 -0.95 13.28
CA TYR A 308 5.79 -0.28 14.59
C TYR A 308 4.39 0.25 14.93
N ASP A 309 3.74 0.94 14.00
CA ASP A 309 2.39 1.49 14.19
C ASP A 309 1.36 0.36 14.41
N ALA A 310 1.48 -0.75 13.69
CA ALA A 310 0.59 -1.90 13.85
C ALA A 310 0.84 -2.73 15.12
N CYS A 311 2.04 -2.68 15.73
CA CYS A 311 2.37 -3.44 16.93
C CYS A 311 2.28 -2.61 18.22
N GLU A 312 2.86 -1.40 18.21
CA GLU A 312 3.18 -0.65 19.43
C GLU A 312 2.14 0.43 19.77
N CYS A 313 1.34 0.82 18.79
CA CYS A 313 0.46 1.99 18.93
C CYS A 313 -0.99 1.64 19.24
N TRP A 314 -1.29 0.40 19.63
CA TRP A 314 -2.65 0.00 20.00
C TRP A 314 -2.94 0.30 21.47
N PRO A 315 -4.12 0.87 21.75
CA PRO A 315 -4.55 1.05 23.11
C PRO A 315 -4.89 -0.31 23.76
N ASP A 316 -4.73 -0.39 25.06
CA ASP A 316 -5.12 -1.52 25.89
C ASP A 316 -4.34 -2.83 25.63
N LYS A 317 -5.08 -3.94 25.60
CA LYS A 317 -4.55 -5.31 25.46
C LYS A 317 -4.57 -5.84 24.02
N THR A 318 -4.98 -5.02 23.05
CA THR A 318 -5.04 -5.42 21.66
C THR A 318 -3.64 -5.67 21.10
N ARG A 319 -3.45 -6.81 20.45
CA ARG A 319 -2.18 -7.21 19.84
C ARG A 319 -2.45 -7.90 18.50
N PRO A 320 -2.72 -7.16 17.44
CA PRO A 320 -3.08 -7.75 16.14
C PRO A 320 -1.89 -8.32 15.39
N ALA A 321 -0.67 -7.90 15.75
CA ALA A 321 0.53 -8.25 15.02
C ALA A 321 1.77 -8.38 15.91
N CYS A 322 2.77 -9.11 15.42
CA CYS A 322 4.14 -9.13 15.93
C CYS A 322 5.14 -8.82 14.80
N THR A 323 6.39 -8.50 15.16
CA THR A 323 7.43 -8.16 14.18
C THR A 323 8.73 -8.89 14.44
N ALA A 324 9.47 -9.19 13.36
CA ALA A 324 10.79 -9.81 13.41
C ALA A 324 11.66 -9.29 12.25
N ASP A 325 12.98 -9.54 12.31
CA ASP A 325 13.93 -9.19 11.23
C ASP A 325 13.97 -10.23 10.09
N ARG A 326 13.35 -11.40 10.30
CA ARG A 326 13.27 -12.52 9.36
C ARG A 326 11.94 -13.25 9.51
N PHE A 327 11.59 -14.12 8.56
CA PHE A 327 10.40 -14.98 8.66
C PHE A 327 10.57 -16.06 9.73
N ASP A 328 10.45 -15.65 10.98
CA ASP A 328 10.44 -16.53 12.16
C ASP A 328 9.00 -17.00 12.42
N LEU A 329 8.65 -18.15 11.82
CA LEU A 329 7.30 -18.67 11.93
C LEU A 329 7.04 -19.35 13.28
N ASP A 330 8.08 -19.71 14.07
CA ASP A 330 7.91 -20.15 15.46
C ASP A 330 7.40 -18.99 16.32
N LEU A 331 7.94 -17.78 16.10
CA LEU A 331 7.42 -16.57 16.73
C LEU A 331 5.96 -16.34 16.37
N LEU A 332 5.59 -16.50 15.09
CA LEU A 332 4.20 -16.34 14.64
C LEU A 332 3.27 -17.36 15.29
N LEU A 333 3.64 -18.63 15.34
CA LEU A 333 2.83 -19.68 15.95
C LEU A 333 2.63 -19.43 17.46
N ASN A 334 3.72 -19.13 18.18
CA ASN A 334 3.63 -18.79 19.60
C ASN A 334 2.77 -17.53 19.83
N PHE A 335 2.93 -16.51 18.98
CA PHE A 335 2.11 -15.31 19.05
C PHE A 335 0.63 -15.61 18.82
N THR A 336 0.31 -16.45 17.82
CA THR A 336 -1.06 -16.87 17.51
C THR A 336 -1.74 -17.55 18.70
N GLU A 337 -1.00 -18.38 19.45
CA GLU A 337 -1.54 -19.16 20.56
C GLU A 337 -1.61 -18.38 21.88
N ASN A 338 -0.63 -17.52 22.13
CA ASN A 338 -0.39 -16.95 23.47
C ASN A 338 -0.42 -15.41 23.52
N GLY A 339 -0.39 -14.73 22.37
CA GLY A 339 -0.21 -13.27 22.34
C GLY A 339 -1.21 -12.50 21.49
N PHE A 340 -1.89 -13.16 20.56
CA PHE A 340 -2.78 -12.52 19.62
C PHE A 340 -4.08 -12.06 20.27
N VAL A 341 -4.40 -10.78 20.06
CA VAL A 341 -5.70 -10.19 20.38
C VAL A 341 -6.14 -9.33 19.19
N PRO A 342 -7.25 -9.65 18.52
CA PRO A 342 -7.68 -8.92 17.35
C PRO A 342 -8.02 -7.46 17.69
N ALA A 343 -7.81 -6.57 16.73
CA ALA A 343 -8.19 -5.16 16.81
C ALA A 343 -9.70 -5.03 16.58
N SER A 344 -10.50 -5.13 17.63
CA SER A 344 -11.96 -5.19 17.56
C SER A 344 -12.60 -3.97 16.87
N ASP A 345 -12.03 -2.78 17.04
CA ASP A 345 -12.54 -1.53 16.49
C ASP A 345 -12.12 -1.29 15.03
N PHE A 346 -11.12 -2.03 14.56
CA PHE A 346 -10.56 -1.85 13.22
C PHE A 346 -11.55 -2.14 12.09
N PRO A 347 -12.37 -3.22 12.14
CA PRO A 347 -13.38 -3.47 11.12
C PRO A 347 -14.40 -2.33 10.98
N ASP A 348 -14.83 -1.73 12.08
CA ASP A 348 -15.77 -0.59 12.04
C ASP A 348 -15.10 0.68 11.52
N TRP A 349 -13.82 0.88 11.85
CA TRP A 349 -13.02 1.96 11.28
C TRP A 349 -12.91 1.83 9.76
N VAL A 350 -12.61 0.65 9.25
CA VAL A 350 -12.56 0.36 7.80
C VAL A 350 -13.92 0.54 7.14
N ARG A 351 -15.02 0.06 7.74
CA ARG A 351 -16.38 0.22 7.18
C ARG A 351 -16.81 1.68 7.04
N SER A 352 -16.25 2.57 7.85
CA SER A 352 -16.52 4.01 7.74
C SER A 352 -15.84 4.68 6.53
N ALA A 353 -14.94 3.99 5.82
CA ALA A 353 -14.13 4.55 4.75
C ALA A 353 -14.96 5.22 3.65
N SER A 354 -15.97 4.54 3.13
CA SER A 354 -16.77 5.05 2.00
C SER A 354 -17.40 6.42 2.31
N SER A 355 -18.00 6.59 3.49
CA SER A 355 -18.62 7.86 3.88
C SER A 355 -17.59 8.96 4.12
N ILE A 356 -16.46 8.63 4.75
CA ILE A 356 -15.39 9.58 5.03
C ILE A 356 -14.75 10.05 3.72
N PHE A 357 -14.35 9.13 2.84
CA PHE A 357 -13.72 9.51 1.57
C PHE A 357 -14.64 10.33 0.66
N LEU A 358 -15.92 9.97 0.57
CA LEU A 358 -16.88 10.78 -0.20
C LEU A 358 -16.97 12.20 0.35
N LYS A 359 -17.08 12.37 1.66
CA LYS A 359 -17.07 13.70 2.28
C LYS A 359 -15.79 14.46 1.96
N GLU A 360 -14.62 13.84 2.16
CA GLU A 360 -13.32 14.46 1.93
C GLU A 360 -13.06 14.84 0.47
N LEU A 361 -13.71 14.17 -0.48
CA LEU A 361 -13.52 14.39 -1.91
C LEU A 361 -14.58 15.29 -2.55
N THR A 362 -15.68 15.58 -1.86
CA THR A 362 -16.80 16.39 -2.41
C THR A 362 -17.03 17.71 -1.70
N GLU A 363 -16.52 17.89 -0.49
CA GLU A 363 -16.70 19.09 0.33
C GLU A 363 -15.38 19.89 0.42
N PHE A 364 -15.19 20.91 -0.47
CA PHE A 364 -14.02 21.81 -0.49
C PHE A 364 -14.37 23.22 -0.10
#